data_b22559092046c3d16193a15d90722efe
#
_entry.id   b22559092046c3d16193a15d90722efe
#
_cell.length_a   1.000
_cell.length_b   1.000
_cell.length_c   1.000
_cell.angle_alpha   90.00
_cell.angle_beta   90.00
_cell.angle_gamma   90.00
#
_symmetry.space_group_name_H-M   'P 1'
#
loop_
_entity.id
_entity.type
_entity.pdbx_description
1 polymer ?
#
loop_
_entity_poly.entity_id
_entity_poly.type
_entity_poly.pdbx_seq_one_letter_code
_entity_poly.pdbx_strand_id
1 'polypeptide(L)'
;QGYLADIHERTHIEKRGNGAAYTEDEGKTWIPISGDATVSMNMWGFSESILGELQSRFSAFLEENLEKNPLKCEYFLPFVVDELLKEGRATVAVEKSQDKWFGVTYKEDKPMVMAAIQNLKDQGVYPAHLWK
;
A
#
# COMPACT_ATOMS: atom_id res chain seq x y z
N GLN A 1 5.53 -14.67 -13.09
CA GLN A 1 5.74 -13.23 -12.87
C GLN A 1 4.76 -12.47 -13.74
N GLY A 2 3.94 -11.61 -13.15
CA GLY A 2 3.01 -10.75 -13.87
C GLY A 2 3.45 -9.30 -13.82
N TYR A 3 2.94 -8.51 -14.77
CA TYR A 3 3.09 -7.06 -14.72
C TYR A 3 1.83 -6.43 -14.19
N LEU A 4 1.99 -5.34 -13.43
CA LEU A 4 0.91 -4.54 -12.93
C LEU A 4 0.18 -3.88 -14.10
N ALA A 5 -1.14 -4.04 -14.16
CA ALA A 5 -1.99 -3.40 -15.16
C ALA A 5 -2.54 -2.07 -14.64
N ASP A 6 -2.98 -2.08 -13.40
CA ASP A 6 -3.47 -0.90 -12.68
C ASP A 6 -3.29 -1.08 -11.16
N ILE A 7 -3.38 0.00 -10.39
CA ILE A 7 -3.41 -0.01 -8.94
C ILE A 7 -4.25 1.14 -8.42
N HIS A 8 -5.12 0.85 -7.45
CA HIS A 8 -6.00 1.85 -6.85
C HIS A 8 -5.86 1.87 -5.34
N GLU A 9 -5.62 3.06 -4.78
CA GLU A 9 -5.68 3.29 -3.35
C GLU A 9 -7.15 3.30 -2.90
N ARG A 10 -7.49 2.46 -1.91
CA ARG A 10 -8.81 2.40 -1.30
C ARG A 10 -8.71 2.86 0.15
N THR A 11 -9.17 4.04 0.44
CA THR A 11 -9.01 4.69 1.74
C THR A 11 -10.02 4.24 2.79
N HIS A 12 -11.12 3.59 2.37
CA HIS A 12 -12.13 3.08 3.29
C HIS A 12 -12.54 1.66 2.92
N ILE A 13 -11.94 0.70 3.62
CA ILE A 13 -12.21 -0.74 3.45
C ILE A 13 -12.71 -1.30 4.78
N GLU A 14 -13.76 -2.13 4.73
CA GLU A 14 -14.27 -2.88 5.88
C GLU A 14 -14.27 -4.38 5.61
N LYS A 15 -14.03 -5.16 6.65
CA LYS A 15 -14.18 -6.62 6.58
C LYS A 15 -15.66 -6.99 6.42
N ARG A 16 -15.96 -7.84 5.45
CA ARG A 16 -17.30 -8.37 5.17
C ARG A 16 -17.23 -9.88 4.98
N GLY A 17 -17.68 -10.63 6.00
CA GLY A 17 -17.61 -12.10 5.98
C GLY A 17 -16.18 -12.61 5.78
N ASN A 18 -15.96 -13.41 4.74
CA ASN A 18 -14.64 -13.96 4.36
C ASN A 18 -13.84 -13.03 3.42
N GLY A 19 -14.40 -11.89 3.02
CA GLY A 19 -13.77 -10.90 2.17
C GLY A 19 -13.78 -9.52 2.81
N ALA A 20 -13.79 -8.51 1.96
CA ALA A 20 -13.89 -7.11 2.33
C ALA A 20 -14.83 -6.38 1.37
N ALA A 21 -15.18 -5.15 1.69
CA ALA A 21 -15.80 -4.22 0.77
C ALA A 21 -15.22 -2.83 0.99
N TYR A 22 -15.19 -2.03 -0.07
CA TYR A 22 -14.76 -0.63 0.01
C TYR A 22 -15.88 0.31 -0.42
N THR A 23 -15.75 1.55 0.00
CA THR A 23 -16.65 2.64 -0.40
C THR A 23 -15.84 3.85 -0.84
N GLU A 24 -16.37 4.60 -1.79
CA GLU A 24 -15.81 5.87 -2.30
C GLU A 24 -16.77 7.05 -2.07
N ASP A 25 -17.94 6.78 -1.48
CA ASP A 25 -19.04 7.73 -1.27
C ASP A 25 -19.51 7.79 0.19
N GLU A 26 -18.57 7.70 1.13
CA GLU A 26 -18.81 7.76 2.58
C GLU A 26 -19.76 6.68 3.10
N GLY A 27 -19.72 5.49 2.50
CA GLY A 27 -20.50 4.34 2.96
C GLY A 27 -21.90 4.22 2.37
N LYS A 28 -22.26 5.03 1.39
CA LYS A 28 -23.57 4.91 0.69
C LYS A 28 -23.60 3.68 -0.21
N THR A 29 -22.50 3.43 -0.91
CA THR A 29 -22.34 2.27 -1.79
C THR A 29 -21.13 1.45 -1.34
N TRP A 30 -21.29 0.13 -1.29
CA TRP A 30 -20.21 -0.80 -0.93
C TRP A 30 -19.93 -1.75 -2.07
N ILE A 31 -18.68 -1.77 -2.51
CA ILE A 31 -18.20 -2.64 -3.58
C ILE A 31 -17.42 -3.79 -2.96
N PRO A 32 -17.82 -5.06 -3.20
CA PRO A 32 -17.16 -6.21 -2.60
C PRO A 32 -15.76 -6.45 -3.17
N ILE A 33 -14.85 -6.87 -2.30
CA ILE A 33 -13.50 -7.33 -2.64
C ILE A 33 -13.36 -8.78 -2.17
N SER A 34 -12.87 -9.65 -3.05
CA SER A 34 -12.54 -11.03 -2.67
C SER A 34 -11.48 -11.07 -1.58
N GLY A 35 -11.58 -12.01 -0.66
CA GLY A 35 -10.53 -12.29 0.32
C GLY A 35 -9.21 -12.75 -0.32
N ASP A 36 -9.25 -13.24 -1.56
CA ASP A 36 -8.09 -13.67 -2.34
C ASP A 36 -7.56 -12.57 -3.30
N ALA A 37 -8.08 -11.35 -3.20
CA ALA A 37 -7.62 -10.24 -4.03
C ALA A 37 -6.15 -9.94 -3.76
N THR A 38 -5.39 -9.68 -4.84
CA THR A 38 -4.00 -9.23 -4.71
C THR A 38 -3.98 -7.81 -4.16
N VAL A 39 -3.26 -7.61 -3.07
CA VAL A 39 -3.08 -6.30 -2.43
C VAL A 39 -1.60 -5.91 -2.42
N SER A 40 -1.34 -4.61 -2.54
CA SER A 40 0.01 -4.08 -2.39
C SER A 40 0.41 -4.10 -0.90
N MET A 41 1.63 -4.59 -0.64
CA MET A 41 2.27 -4.47 0.68
C MET A 41 2.94 -3.09 0.86
N ASN A 42 2.75 -2.19 -0.09
CA ASN A 42 3.39 -0.88 -0.19
C ASN A 42 4.93 -0.97 -0.08
N MET A 43 5.50 -2.02 -0.65
CA MET A 43 6.93 -2.26 -0.72
C MET A 43 7.38 -2.16 -2.16
N TRP A 44 8.14 -1.12 -2.50
CA TRP A 44 8.49 -0.75 -3.85
C TRP A 44 9.99 -0.73 -4.07
N GLY A 45 10.42 -1.26 -5.23
CA GLY A 45 11.76 -1.05 -5.75
C GLY A 45 11.66 -0.19 -7.02
N PHE A 46 12.28 0.98 -6.99
CA PHE A 46 12.27 1.94 -8.09
C PHE A 46 13.65 2.16 -8.67
N SER A 47 13.71 2.50 -9.95
CA SER A 47 14.86 3.18 -10.51
C SER A 47 14.90 4.64 -10.05
N GLU A 48 16.07 5.27 -10.11
CA GLU A 48 16.28 6.66 -9.67
C GLU A 48 15.35 7.67 -10.38
N SER A 49 14.94 7.35 -11.61
CA SER A 49 14.03 8.19 -12.40
C SER A 49 12.71 8.51 -11.72
N ILE A 50 12.25 7.69 -10.77
CA ILE A 50 11.01 7.94 -10.03
C ILE A 50 11.05 9.24 -9.24
N LEU A 51 12.22 9.65 -8.75
CA LEU A 51 12.37 10.90 -7.98
C LEU A 51 12.01 12.13 -8.83
N GLY A 52 12.43 12.14 -10.10
CA GLY A 52 12.05 13.20 -11.04
C GLY A 52 10.55 13.22 -11.36
N GLU A 53 9.93 12.04 -11.49
CA GLU A 53 8.49 11.91 -11.71
C GLU A 53 7.69 12.43 -10.51
N LEU A 54 8.07 12.03 -9.30
CA LEU A 54 7.44 12.50 -8.08
C LEU A 54 7.55 14.02 -7.94
N GLN A 55 8.75 14.59 -8.15
CA GLN A 55 8.99 16.02 -8.05
C GLN A 55 8.18 16.83 -9.08
N SER A 56 8.16 16.39 -10.33
CA SER A 56 7.49 17.13 -11.41
C SER A 56 5.96 17.17 -11.25
N ARG A 57 5.36 16.17 -10.63
CA ARG A 57 3.90 16.05 -10.43
C ARG A 57 3.42 16.65 -9.10
N PHE A 58 4.32 16.86 -8.16
CA PHE A 58 3.96 17.26 -6.79
C PHE A 58 3.27 18.62 -6.72
N SER A 59 3.74 19.61 -7.50
CA SER A 59 3.12 20.95 -7.51
C SER A 59 1.69 20.91 -8.02
N ALA A 60 1.45 20.22 -9.13
CA ALA A 60 0.10 20.07 -9.69
C ALA A 60 -0.84 19.32 -8.71
N PHE A 61 -0.33 18.29 -8.05
CA PHE A 61 -1.07 17.61 -7.00
C PHE A 61 -1.48 18.54 -5.86
N LEU A 62 -0.59 19.41 -5.39
CA LEU A 62 -0.90 20.37 -4.33
C LEU A 62 -1.96 21.39 -4.78
N GLU A 63 -1.81 21.96 -5.96
CA GLU A 63 -2.77 22.93 -6.53
C GLU A 63 -4.17 22.32 -6.62
N GLU A 64 -4.27 21.07 -7.01
CA GLU A 64 -5.57 20.41 -7.16
C GLU A 64 -6.22 19.99 -5.84
N ASN A 65 -5.42 19.53 -4.85
CA ASN A 65 -5.93 18.80 -3.70
C ASN A 65 -5.82 19.56 -2.38
N LEU A 66 -4.92 20.53 -2.26
CA LEU A 66 -4.67 21.21 -1.00
C LEU A 66 -5.88 22.03 -0.52
N GLU A 67 -6.59 22.72 -1.42
CA GLU A 67 -7.79 23.48 -1.07
C GLU A 67 -8.96 22.56 -0.67
N LYS A 68 -9.06 21.39 -1.31
CA LYS A 68 -10.15 20.43 -1.04
C LYS A 68 -10.01 19.74 0.31
N ASN A 69 -8.77 19.46 0.73
CA ASN A 69 -8.49 18.72 1.96
C ASN A 69 -7.14 19.10 2.60
N PRO A 70 -7.01 20.31 3.16
CA PRO A 70 -5.73 20.83 3.63
C PRO A 70 -5.09 20.05 4.78
N LEU A 71 -5.91 19.32 5.57
CA LEU A 71 -5.42 18.59 6.75
C LEU A 71 -5.11 17.12 6.49
N LYS A 72 -5.64 16.54 5.41
CA LYS A 72 -5.53 15.10 5.12
C LYS A 72 -5.18 14.83 3.65
N CYS A 73 -4.62 15.81 2.97
CA CYS A 73 -4.16 15.65 1.60
C CYS A 73 -2.89 14.79 1.60
N GLU A 74 -2.97 13.62 0.99
CA GLU A 74 -1.86 12.65 0.92
C GLU A 74 -1.48 12.39 -0.53
N TYR A 75 -0.20 12.52 -0.84
CA TYR A 75 0.37 12.20 -2.14
C TYR A 75 0.72 10.73 -2.20
N PHE A 76 -0.23 9.91 -2.58
CA PHE A 76 -0.09 8.46 -2.59
C PHE A 76 0.89 8.01 -3.67
N LEU A 77 1.91 7.27 -3.26
CA LEU A 77 2.87 6.67 -4.18
C LEU A 77 2.22 5.74 -5.23
N PRO A 78 1.25 4.87 -4.86
CA PRO A 78 0.53 4.05 -5.83
C PRO A 78 -0.18 4.85 -6.92
N PHE A 79 -0.67 6.05 -6.62
CA PHE A 79 -1.30 6.93 -7.59
C PHE A 79 -0.33 7.36 -8.69
N VAL A 80 0.88 7.77 -8.32
CA VAL A 80 1.92 8.15 -9.29
C VAL A 80 2.32 6.97 -10.17
N VAL A 81 2.41 5.78 -9.57
CA VAL A 81 2.69 4.55 -10.32
C VAL A 81 1.59 4.25 -11.34
N ASP A 82 0.32 4.37 -10.94
CA ASP A 82 -0.82 4.15 -11.82
C ASP A 82 -0.85 5.14 -13.00
N GLU A 83 -0.57 6.41 -12.75
CA GLU A 83 -0.42 7.41 -13.82
C GLU A 83 0.69 7.04 -14.80
N LEU A 84 1.88 6.67 -14.31
CA LEU A 84 3.01 6.29 -15.14
C LEU A 84 2.73 5.03 -15.97
N LEU A 85 1.95 4.07 -15.45
CA LEU A 85 1.48 2.90 -16.18
C LEU A 85 0.54 3.31 -17.32
N LYS A 86 -0.45 4.16 -17.03
CA LYS A 86 -1.42 4.66 -18.02
C LYS A 86 -0.77 5.49 -19.13
N GLU A 87 0.27 6.23 -18.80
CA GLU A 87 1.07 7.00 -19.76
C GLU A 87 2.05 6.11 -20.57
N GLY A 88 2.18 4.84 -20.24
CA GLY A 88 3.15 3.93 -20.88
C GLY A 88 4.62 4.27 -20.56
N ARG A 89 4.87 5.01 -19.49
CA ARG A 89 6.21 5.50 -19.09
C ARG A 89 6.88 4.59 -18.04
N ALA A 90 6.13 3.67 -17.44
CA ALA A 90 6.65 2.69 -16.51
C ALA A 90 6.09 1.30 -16.77
N THR A 91 6.84 0.30 -16.34
CA THR A 91 6.39 -1.08 -16.20
C THR A 91 6.73 -1.55 -14.78
N VAL A 92 5.82 -2.27 -14.14
CA VAL A 92 6.00 -2.75 -12.78
C VAL A 92 5.85 -4.26 -12.75
N ALA A 93 6.91 -4.97 -12.39
CA ALA A 93 6.83 -6.40 -12.11
C ALA A 93 6.21 -6.63 -10.73
N VAL A 94 5.25 -7.55 -10.66
CA VAL A 94 4.58 -7.88 -9.40
C VAL A 94 5.20 -9.16 -8.84
N GLU A 95 5.79 -9.02 -7.66
CA GLU A 95 6.32 -10.14 -6.89
C GLU A 95 5.34 -10.54 -5.79
N LYS A 96 5.09 -11.85 -5.65
CA LYS A 96 4.24 -12.37 -4.57
C LYS A 96 5.10 -12.71 -3.37
N SER A 97 4.84 -12.03 -2.25
CA SER A 97 5.42 -12.41 -0.96
C SER A 97 4.67 -13.59 -0.34
N GLN A 98 5.42 -14.47 0.34
CA GLN A 98 4.88 -15.50 1.23
C GLN A 98 4.78 -15.00 2.68
N ASP A 99 5.28 -13.80 2.94
CA ASP A 99 5.31 -13.21 4.27
C ASP A 99 3.94 -12.73 4.69
N LYS A 100 3.68 -12.82 5.99
CA LYS A 100 2.52 -12.21 6.60
C LYS A 100 2.83 -10.75 6.94
N TRP A 101 1.97 -9.86 6.50
CA TRP A 101 2.09 -8.44 6.82
C TRP A 101 1.71 -8.15 8.28
N PHE A 102 2.48 -7.27 8.93
CA PHE A 102 2.21 -6.77 10.28
C PHE A 102 2.30 -5.25 10.29
N GLY A 103 1.20 -4.57 10.61
CA GLY A 103 1.16 -3.11 10.77
C GLY A 103 1.44 -2.69 12.21
N VAL A 104 2.17 -1.59 12.39
CA VAL A 104 2.47 -0.97 13.71
C VAL A 104 2.09 0.52 13.66
N THR A 105 0.99 0.83 13.00
CA THR A 105 0.53 2.22 12.85
C THR A 105 -0.02 2.76 14.18
N TYR A 106 -0.69 1.93 14.94
CA TYR A 106 -1.30 2.27 16.21
C TYR A 106 -0.56 1.61 17.38
N LYS A 107 -0.57 2.27 18.52
CA LYS A 107 0.09 1.76 19.74
C LYS A 107 -0.45 0.41 20.19
N GLU A 108 -1.72 0.19 19.94
CA GLU A 108 -2.46 -1.03 20.28
C GLU A 108 -1.97 -2.26 19.48
N ASP A 109 -1.42 -2.06 18.28
CA ASP A 109 -0.90 -3.13 17.44
C ASP A 109 0.41 -3.72 17.95
N LYS A 110 1.17 -2.92 18.71
CA LYS A 110 2.54 -3.26 19.14
C LYS A 110 2.64 -4.61 19.85
N PRO A 111 1.81 -4.96 20.84
CA PRO A 111 1.92 -6.25 21.54
C PRO A 111 1.74 -7.44 20.59
N MET A 112 0.78 -7.37 19.67
CA MET A 112 0.51 -8.41 18.68
C MET A 112 1.70 -8.59 17.73
N VAL A 113 2.24 -7.49 17.22
CA VAL A 113 3.40 -7.52 16.31
C VAL A 113 4.64 -8.06 17.00
N MET A 114 4.90 -7.65 18.25
CA MET A 114 6.02 -8.17 19.04
C MET A 114 5.91 -9.70 19.23
N ALA A 115 4.73 -10.21 19.56
CA ALA A 115 4.50 -11.64 19.71
C ALA A 115 4.70 -12.38 18.39
N ALA A 116 4.21 -11.82 17.26
CA ALA A 116 4.38 -12.41 15.94
C ALA A 116 5.87 -12.49 15.52
N ILE A 117 6.63 -11.41 15.73
CA ILE A 117 8.07 -11.39 15.42
C ILE A 117 8.83 -12.34 16.34
N GLN A 118 8.48 -12.43 17.63
CA GLN A 118 9.09 -13.40 18.53
C GLN A 118 8.85 -14.83 18.06
N ASN A 119 7.63 -15.16 17.66
CA ASN A 119 7.32 -16.47 17.09
C ASN A 119 8.16 -16.79 15.83
N LEU A 120 8.39 -15.84 14.94
CA LEU A 120 9.25 -16.01 13.77
C LEU A 120 10.72 -16.26 14.16
N LYS A 121 11.20 -15.64 15.24
CA LYS A 121 12.54 -15.93 15.82
C LYS A 121 12.58 -17.34 16.41
N ASP A 122 11.58 -17.74 17.18
CA ASP A 122 11.52 -19.05 17.81
C ASP A 122 11.46 -20.19 16.78
N GLN A 123 10.86 -19.91 15.61
CA GLN A 123 10.84 -20.81 14.45
C GLN A 123 12.12 -20.79 13.61
N GLY A 124 13.07 -19.93 13.93
CA GLY A 124 14.34 -19.79 13.18
C GLY A 124 14.20 -19.08 11.82
N VAL A 125 13.04 -18.48 11.52
CA VAL A 125 12.82 -17.67 10.30
C VAL A 125 13.64 -16.38 10.38
N TYR A 126 13.66 -15.75 11.55
CA TYR A 126 14.51 -14.58 11.83
C TYR A 126 15.60 -14.92 12.85
N PRO A 127 16.78 -14.32 12.74
CA PRO A 127 17.82 -14.46 13.75
C PRO A 127 17.37 -13.81 15.08
N ALA A 128 17.87 -14.34 16.20
CA ALA A 128 17.59 -13.78 17.53
C ALA A 128 18.03 -12.30 17.63
N HIS A 129 19.16 -11.97 16.98
CA HIS A 129 19.67 -10.60 16.85
C HIS A 129 19.83 -10.25 15.37
N LEU A 130 19.21 -9.15 14.95
CA LEU A 130 19.24 -8.70 13.56
C LEU A 130 20.61 -8.12 13.17
N TRP A 131 21.26 -7.45 14.13
CA TRP A 131 22.55 -6.82 13.98
C TRP A 131 23.57 -7.49 14.91
N LYS A 132 24.77 -7.70 14.40
CA LYS A 132 25.91 -8.18 15.18
C LYS A 132 26.65 -7.01 15.81
#